data_cb4f94d35edf30f6c896fd6f968c2a65
#
_entry.id   cb4f94d35edf30f6c896fd6f968c2a65
#
_cell.length_a   1.000
_cell.length_b   1.000
_cell.length_c   1.000
_cell.angle_alpha   90.00
_cell.angle_beta   90.00
_cell.angle_gamma   90.00
#
_symmetry.space_group_name_H-M   'P 1'
#
loop_
_entity.id
_entity.type
_entity.pdbx_description
1 polymer ?
#
loop_
_entity_poly.entity_id
_entity_poly.type
_entity_poly.pdbx_seq_one_letter_code
_entity_poly.pdbx_strand_id
1 'polypeptide(L)'
;MTNVAQAFVPGHITGFFTSNPDPDPTKAGSRGGGIALTEGVTVTARPAEDPQVVLNGDPIEMEAVERVLRALEAPAEIRGVTDLPLGSGFGVSGGMALGATLAVNEAFDRRLSVNELVTVAHGAEVQAGTGLGDVVAQARGGVPIRLEPGGPQDNKLDEISARGRIEYHVIGELETADVLSGETEALTEAGKQALSTVVGEPTMETFMEASRRFSRESELLTESVRDVIDDVIDADGTAAMAMLGQTVFALDHGLSDAGYDPGVTAIHPGGATLEPAPEL
;
A
#
# COMPACT_ATOMS: atom_id res chain seq x y z
N MET A 1 15.62 30.38 4.36
CA MET A 1 15.22 29.37 3.35
C MET A 1 14.06 28.61 3.95
N THR A 2 12.93 28.58 3.32
CA THR A 2 11.77 27.78 3.77
C THR A 2 12.15 26.32 3.65
N ASN A 3 12.23 25.63 4.79
CA ASN A 3 12.55 24.19 4.83
C ASN A 3 11.32 23.39 4.35
N VAL A 4 11.04 23.44 3.05
CA VAL A 4 9.99 22.63 2.42
C VAL A 4 10.67 21.44 1.76
N ALA A 5 10.14 20.25 1.95
CA ALA A 5 10.63 19.05 1.30
C ALA A 5 9.46 18.24 0.77
N GLN A 6 9.72 17.43 -0.25
CA GLN A 6 8.73 16.64 -0.95
C GLN A 6 9.22 15.22 -1.16
N ALA A 7 8.30 14.26 -1.07
CA ALA A 7 8.56 12.86 -1.37
C ALA A 7 7.43 12.29 -2.23
N PHE A 8 7.77 11.38 -3.14
CA PHE A 8 6.82 10.53 -3.84
C PHE A 8 6.83 9.13 -3.23
N VAL A 9 5.65 8.57 -3.03
CA VAL A 9 5.46 7.20 -2.57
C VAL A 9 4.53 6.49 -3.54
N PRO A 10 4.96 5.38 -4.16
CA PRO A 10 4.12 4.63 -5.08
C PRO A 10 2.87 4.10 -4.36
N GLY A 11 1.75 4.06 -5.05
CA GLY A 11 0.58 3.31 -4.60
C GLY A 11 0.91 1.82 -4.48
N HIS A 12 0.09 1.07 -3.74
CA HIS A 12 0.32 -0.35 -3.53
C HIS A 12 -0.99 -1.11 -3.53
N ILE A 13 -1.08 -2.15 -4.35
CA ILE A 13 -2.15 -3.14 -4.31
C ILE A 13 -1.65 -4.38 -3.59
N THR A 14 -2.32 -4.81 -2.54
CA THR A 14 -2.07 -6.10 -1.88
C THR A 14 -2.93 -7.18 -2.54
N GLY A 15 -2.32 -8.24 -3.04
CA GLY A 15 -3.02 -9.41 -3.61
C GLY A 15 -3.43 -10.44 -2.55
N PHE A 16 -2.57 -10.67 -1.56
CA PHE A 16 -2.81 -11.59 -0.44
C PHE A 16 -1.92 -11.23 0.75
N PHE A 17 -2.37 -11.58 1.96
CA PHE A 17 -1.59 -11.32 3.17
C PHE A 17 -1.97 -12.25 4.33
N THR A 18 -1.12 -12.26 5.37
CA THR A 18 -1.39 -12.83 6.69
C THR A 18 -1.39 -11.74 7.73
N SER A 19 -2.17 -11.86 8.79
CA SER A 19 -2.06 -10.98 9.96
C SER A 19 -1.08 -11.59 10.96
N ASN A 20 -0.09 -10.79 11.39
CA ASN A 20 0.93 -11.22 12.35
C ASN A 20 1.03 -10.15 13.46
N PRO A 21 0.16 -10.23 14.47
CA PRO A 21 0.16 -9.27 15.57
C PRO A 21 1.40 -9.46 16.46
N ASP A 22 1.94 -8.35 16.96
CA ASP A 22 3.00 -8.30 17.96
C ASP A 22 2.73 -7.11 18.90
N PRO A 23 3.05 -7.18 20.22
CA PRO A 23 2.97 -6.04 21.11
C PRO A 23 3.84 -4.84 20.70
N ASP A 24 4.94 -5.10 20.00
CA ASP A 24 5.79 -4.08 19.39
C ASP A 24 5.27 -3.77 17.97
N PRO A 25 4.74 -2.56 17.73
CA PRO A 25 4.17 -2.20 16.44
C PRO A 25 5.20 -2.19 15.30
N THR A 26 6.49 -2.12 15.60
CA THR A 26 7.54 -2.20 14.59
C THR A 26 7.80 -3.63 14.12
N LYS A 27 7.38 -4.64 14.90
CA LYS A 27 7.49 -6.07 14.59
C LYS A 27 6.18 -6.67 14.09
N ALA A 28 5.05 -6.12 14.56
CA ALA A 28 3.75 -6.49 14.03
C ALA A 28 3.70 -6.16 12.53
N GLY A 29 2.86 -6.88 11.78
CA GLY A 29 2.72 -6.61 10.35
C GLY A 29 2.08 -7.77 9.59
N SER A 30 2.41 -7.87 8.32
CA SER A 30 1.91 -8.91 7.43
C SER A 30 3.02 -9.56 6.61
N ARG A 31 2.87 -10.86 6.35
CA ARG A 31 3.50 -11.53 5.20
C ARG A 31 2.55 -11.42 4.02
N GLY A 32 3.03 -11.58 2.80
CA GLY A 32 2.15 -11.54 1.64
C GLY A 32 2.82 -11.02 0.39
N GLY A 33 2.02 -10.65 -0.60
CA GLY A 33 2.51 -10.10 -1.86
C GLY A 33 1.62 -8.99 -2.39
N GLY A 34 2.22 -8.09 -3.16
CA GLY A 34 1.51 -6.95 -3.74
C GLY A 34 2.25 -6.34 -4.91
N ILE A 35 1.73 -5.26 -5.45
CA ILE A 35 2.25 -4.55 -6.61
C ILE A 35 2.37 -3.07 -6.26
N ALA A 36 3.57 -2.49 -6.39
CA ALA A 36 3.76 -1.06 -6.35
C ALA A 36 3.36 -0.42 -7.69
N LEU A 37 2.67 0.72 -7.66
CA LEU A 37 2.06 1.37 -8.82
C LEU A 37 2.79 2.65 -9.21
N THR A 38 2.75 2.99 -10.51
CA THR A 38 3.32 4.26 -11.01
C THR A 38 2.55 5.49 -10.54
N GLU A 39 1.25 5.36 -10.32
CA GLU A 39 0.49 6.33 -9.54
C GLU A 39 0.81 6.15 -8.05
N GLY A 40 0.77 7.25 -7.33
CA GLY A 40 1.11 7.23 -5.91
C GLY A 40 0.66 8.49 -5.19
N VAL A 41 1.31 8.77 -4.09
CA VAL A 41 1.06 9.95 -3.28
C VAL A 41 2.30 10.83 -3.30
N THR A 42 2.15 12.09 -3.70
CA THR A 42 3.19 13.11 -3.53
C THR A 42 2.92 13.85 -2.23
N VAL A 43 3.86 13.79 -1.29
CA VAL A 43 3.72 14.37 0.05
C VAL A 43 4.72 15.49 0.24
N THR A 44 4.23 16.67 0.61
CA THR A 44 5.04 17.86 0.93
C THR A 44 4.94 18.13 2.44
N ALA A 45 6.08 18.34 3.09
CA ALA A 45 6.17 18.77 4.48
C ALA A 45 6.71 20.20 4.58
N ARG A 46 6.05 21.00 5.41
CA ARG A 46 6.46 22.36 5.77
C ARG A 46 6.38 22.56 7.27
N PRO A 47 7.42 23.07 7.96
CA PRO A 47 7.30 23.43 9.35
C PRO A 47 6.13 24.40 9.59
N ALA A 48 5.31 24.14 10.60
CA ALA A 48 4.14 24.95 10.95
C ALA A 48 3.94 24.97 12.46
N GLU A 49 3.47 26.09 13.02
CA GLU A 49 3.15 26.18 14.44
C GLU A 49 1.91 25.33 14.79
N ASP A 50 0.92 25.32 13.88
CA ASP A 50 -0.30 24.53 13.96
C ASP A 50 -0.22 23.37 12.94
N PRO A 51 0.15 22.16 13.36
CA PRO A 51 0.23 21.00 12.49
C PRO A 51 -1.14 20.63 11.90
N GLN A 52 -1.16 20.34 10.60
CA GLN A 52 -2.38 19.88 9.91
C GLN A 52 -2.03 18.89 8.80
N VAL A 53 -2.98 18.04 8.45
CA VAL A 53 -2.89 17.13 7.31
C VAL A 53 -3.92 17.55 6.28
N VAL A 54 -3.48 17.69 5.04
CA VAL A 54 -4.32 18.07 3.90
C VAL A 54 -4.11 17.05 2.79
N LEU A 55 -5.17 16.50 2.24
CA LEU A 55 -5.13 15.57 1.11
C LEU A 55 -6.01 16.12 -0.02
N ASN A 56 -5.43 16.28 -1.22
CA ASN A 56 -6.09 16.83 -2.40
C ASN A 56 -6.75 18.22 -2.17
N GLY A 57 -6.19 19.00 -1.23
CA GLY A 57 -6.68 20.33 -0.88
C GLY A 57 -7.64 20.38 0.31
N ASP A 58 -8.15 19.25 0.76
CA ASP A 58 -9.09 19.17 1.87
C ASP A 58 -8.37 18.77 3.18
N PRO A 59 -8.62 19.48 4.30
CA PRO A 59 -8.13 19.05 5.61
C PRO A 59 -8.73 17.71 5.99
N ILE A 60 -7.89 16.79 6.48
CA ILE A 60 -8.32 15.47 6.93
C ILE A 60 -7.66 15.09 8.26
N GLU A 61 -8.31 14.21 9.02
CA GLU A 61 -7.71 13.51 10.14
C GLU A 61 -7.04 12.23 9.64
N MET A 62 -5.75 12.06 9.92
CA MET A 62 -5.00 10.87 9.54
C MET A 62 -4.04 10.48 10.67
N GLU A 63 -4.52 9.59 11.53
CA GLU A 63 -3.80 9.20 12.76
C GLU A 63 -2.38 8.71 12.48
N ALA A 64 -2.16 7.96 11.40
CA ALA A 64 -0.82 7.47 11.04
C ALA A 64 0.17 8.64 10.81
N VAL A 65 -0.24 9.68 10.09
CA VAL A 65 0.59 10.88 9.85
C VAL A 65 0.83 11.66 11.14
N GLU A 66 -0.20 11.83 11.97
CA GLU A 66 -0.06 12.51 13.26
C GLU A 66 0.91 11.77 14.20
N ARG A 67 0.90 10.41 14.17
CA ARG A 67 1.87 9.59 14.89
C ARG A 67 3.29 9.78 14.38
N VAL A 68 3.47 9.88 13.06
CA VAL A 68 4.75 10.21 12.43
C VAL A 68 5.26 11.57 12.95
N LEU A 69 4.44 12.62 12.91
CA LEU A 69 4.84 13.96 13.38
C LEU A 69 5.23 13.96 14.85
N ARG A 70 4.50 13.22 15.69
CA ARG A 70 4.83 13.05 17.12
C ARG A 70 6.14 12.28 17.32
N ALA A 71 6.36 11.18 16.60
CA ALA A 71 7.57 10.36 16.70
C ALA A 71 8.83 11.12 16.27
N LEU A 72 8.69 12.00 15.26
CA LEU A 72 9.79 12.83 14.77
C LEU A 72 9.90 14.18 15.50
N GLU A 73 9.02 14.48 16.47
CA GLU A 73 8.96 15.77 17.17
C GLU A 73 8.99 16.97 16.21
N ALA A 74 8.20 16.89 15.15
CA ALA A 74 8.26 17.80 14.03
C ALA A 74 6.87 18.40 13.75
N PRO A 75 6.52 19.55 14.32
CA PRO A 75 5.27 20.23 14.01
C PRO A 75 5.31 20.74 12.57
N ALA A 76 4.46 20.18 11.70
CA ALA A 76 4.44 20.46 10.28
C ALA A 76 3.03 20.47 9.70
N GLU A 77 2.83 21.23 8.65
CA GLU A 77 1.75 21.01 7.69
C GLU A 77 2.21 19.94 6.70
N ILE A 78 1.41 18.89 6.57
CA ILE A 78 1.61 17.79 5.62
C ILE A 78 0.55 17.89 4.54
N ARG A 79 0.98 18.03 3.28
CA ARG A 79 0.09 18.07 2.11
C ARG A 79 0.34 16.87 1.22
N GLY A 80 -0.68 16.05 1.02
CA GLY A 80 -0.68 14.95 0.06
C GLY A 80 -1.47 15.31 -1.20
N VAL A 81 -0.99 14.84 -2.34
CA VAL A 81 -1.71 14.89 -3.62
C VAL A 81 -1.66 13.49 -4.24
N THR A 82 -2.82 12.98 -4.65
CA THR A 82 -2.94 11.67 -5.29
C THR A 82 -4.19 11.64 -6.18
N ASP A 83 -4.09 10.94 -7.31
CA ASP A 83 -5.24 10.59 -8.16
C ASP A 83 -5.80 9.21 -7.82
N LEU A 84 -5.14 8.44 -6.92
CA LEU A 84 -5.60 7.13 -6.50
C LEU A 84 -6.89 7.25 -5.66
N PRO A 85 -7.87 6.37 -5.88
CA PRO A 85 -9.11 6.34 -5.09
C PRO A 85 -8.84 6.04 -3.62
N LEU A 86 -9.39 6.85 -2.73
CA LEU A 86 -9.26 6.67 -1.28
C LEU A 86 -10.14 5.51 -0.80
N GLY A 87 -9.72 4.79 0.24
CA GLY A 87 -10.51 3.69 0.82
C GLY A 87 -10.70 2.47 -0.08
N SER A 88 -9.98 2.39 -1.20
CA SER A 88 -10.20 1.39 -2.24
C SER A 88 -9.03 0.39 -2.41
N GLY A 89 -8.14 0.27 -1.41
CA GLY A 89 -7.08 -0.74 -1.39
C GLY A 89 -5.79 -0.35 -2.12
N PHE A 90 -5.51 0.95 -2.28
CA PHE A 90 -4.31 1.45 -2.96
C PHE A 90 -3.17 1.90 -2.02
N GLY A 91 -3.29 1.67 -0.71
CA GLY A 91 -2.24 1.98 0.27
C GLY A 91 -1.98 3.49 0.45
N VAL A 92 -2.99 4.35 0.22
CA VAL A 92 -2.83 5.83 0.31
C VAL A 92 -2.43 6.26 1.72
N SER A 93 -2.98 5.65 2.78
CA SER A 93 -2.62 5.95 4.17
C SER A 93 -1.13 5.67 4.43
N GLY A 94 -0.64 4.47 4.07
CA GLY A 94 0.77 4.11 4.14
C GLY A 94 1.66 5.04 3.33
N GLY A 95 1.20 5.42 2.13
CA GLY A 95 1.87 6.40 1.27
C GLY A 95 2.02 7.77 1.92
N MET A 96 0.96 8.27 2.56
CA MET A 96 0.98 9.51 3.32
C MET A 96 1.92 9.43 4.53
N ALA A 97 1.88 8.34 5.30
CA ALA A 97 2.74 8.15 6.46
C ALA A 97 4.22 8.07 6.06
N LEU A 98 4.57 7.26 5.04
CA LEU A 98 5.94 7.12 4.55
C LEU A 98 6.44 8.41 3.91
N GLY A 99 5.64 9.06 3.07
CA GLY A 99 5.97 10.33 2.45
C GLY A 99 6.19 11.44 3.48
N ALA A 100 5.35 11.48 4.53
CA ALA A 100 5.53 12.42 5.63
C ALA A 100 6.85 12.18 6.38
N THR A 101 7.23 10.92 6.67
CA THR A 101 8.51 10.63 7.33
C THR A 101 9.71 11.08 6.50
N LEU A 102 9.70 10.80 5.19
CA LEU A 102 10.77 11.19 4.27
C LEU A 102 10.88 12.72 4.17
N ALA A 103 9.76 13.41 3.90
CA ALA A 103 9.74 14.86 3.73
C ALA A 103 10.05 15.60 5.03
N VAL A 104 9.54 15.15 6.17
CA VAL A 104 9.85 15.74 7.49
C VAL A 104 11.32 15.53 7.85
N ASN A 105 11.89 14.37 7.61
CA ASN A 105 13.32 14.11 7.86
C ASN A 105 14.20 15.14 7.16
N GLU A 106 13.89 15.44 5.89
CA GLU A 106 14.61 16.43 5.09
C GLU A 106 14.31 17.85 5.57
N ALA A 107 13.03 18.23 5.73
CA ALA A 107 12.63 19.58 6.11
C ALA A 107 13.15 20.01 7.49
N PHE A 108 13.34 19.08 8.43
CA PHE A 108 13.79 19.32 9.80
C PHE A 108 15.24 18.89 10.07
N ASP A 109 16.00 18.44 9.05
CA ASP A 109 17.37 17.92 9.17
C ASP A 109 17.51 16.85 10.29
N ARG A 110 16.57 15.87 10.34
CA ARG A 110 16.55 14.84 11.38
C ARG A 110 17.64 13.79 11.21
N ARG A 111 18.19 13.61 10.00
CA ARG A 111 19.33 12.73 9.68
C ARG A 111 19.10 11.25 9.99
N LEU A 112 17.86 10.79 9.91
CA LEU A 112 17.52 9.39 10.04
C LEU A 112 17.83 8.67 8.73
N SER A 113 18.25 7.42 8.84
CA SER A 113 18.40 6.51 7.69
C SER A 113 17.04 6.11 7.12
N VAL A 114 17.02 5.63 5.88
CA VAL A 114 15.79 5.16 5.23
C VAL A 114 15.11 4.05 6.05
N ASN A 115 15.89 3.11 6.62
CA ASN A 115 15.31 2.05 7.43
C ASN A 115 14.65 2.57 8.72
N GLU A 116 15.23 3.58 9.38
CA GLU A 116 14.63 4.23 10.55
C GLU A 116 13.32 4.94 10.15
N LEU A 117 13.30 5.65 9.02
CA LEU A 117 12.10 6.32 8.51
C LEU A 117 10.98 5.34 8.17
N VAL A 118 11.30 4.25 7.47
CA VAL A 118 10.33 3.18 7.17
C VAL A 118 9.82 2.54 8.45
N THR A 119 10.67 2.34 9.47
CA THR A 119 10.27 1.79 10.77
C THR A 119 9.28 2.72 11.48
N VAL A 120 9.53 4.04 11.47
CA VAL A 120 8.61 5.03 12.05
C VAL A 120 7.25 5.01 11.33
N ALA A 121 7.24 5.06 10.00
CA ALA A 121 6.01 5.05 9.21
C ALA A 121 5.23 3.75 9.40
N HIS A 122 5.91 2.60 9.36
CA HIS A 122 5.30 1.29 9.57
C HIS A 122 4.68 1.16 10.96
N GLY A 123 5.42 1.52 12.01
CA GLY A 123 4.90 1.49 13.38
C GLY A 123 3.72 2.44 13.59
N ALA A 124 3.70 3.59 12.92
CA ALA A 124 2.58 4.53 12.96
C ALA A 124 1.31 3.95 12.30
N GLU A 125 1.44 3.32 11.12
CA GLU A 125 0.34 2.64 10.41
C GLU A 125 -0.24 1.48 11.22
N VAL A 126 0.62 0.62 11.78
CA VAL A 126 0.18 -0.50 12.61
C VAL A 126 -0.58 -0.01 13.85
N GLN A 127 -0.09 1.03 14.52
CA GLN A 127 -0.75 1.61 15.70
C GLN A 127 -2.06 2.33 15.36
N ALA A 128 -2.18 2.89 14.17
CA ALA A 128 -3.41 3.50 13.68
C ALA A 128 -4.45 2.44 13.23
N GLY A 129 -4.04 1.18 13.04
CA GLY A 129 -4.88 0.11 12.53
C GLY A 129 -5.23 0.24 11.04
N THR A 130 -4.47 1.07 10.30
CA THR A 130 -4.75 1.40 8.90
C THR A 130 -3.92 0.57 7.90
N GLY A 131 -2.84 -0.10 8.35
CA GLY A 131 -2.04 -0.94 7.47
C GLY A 131 -1.12 -1.90 8.25
N LEU A 132 -0.79 -3.04 7.63
CA LEU A 132 0.09 -4.06 8.18
C LEU A 132 1.35 -4.30 7.34
N GLY A 133 1.45 -3.76 6.12
CA GLY A 133 2.58 -4.07 5.26
C GLY A 133 2.75 -3.16 4.05
N ASP A 134 1.86 -2.21 3.82
CA ASP A 134 1.91 -1.31 2.66
C ASP A 134 3.17 -0.45 2.69
N VAL A 135 3.50 0.15 3.84
CA VAL A 135 4.68 1.02 4.01
C VAL A 135 5.97 0.33 3.58
N VAL A 136 6.21 -0.93 4.01
CA VAL A 136 7.45 -1.65 3.66
C VAL A 136 7.45 -2.08 2.19
N ALA A 137 6.28 -2.37 1.63
CA ALA A 137 6.12 -2.69 0.22
C ALA A 137 6.34 -1.45 -0.67
N GLN A 138 5.77 -0.31 -0.31
CA GLN A 138 5.93 0.98 -0.98
C GLN A 138 7.37 1.50 -0.89
N ALA A 139 8.06 1.25 0.22
CA ALA A 139 9.48 1.56 0.35
C ALA A 139 10.36 0.69 -0.55
N ARG A 140 9.93 -0.53 -0.87
CA ARG A 140 10.64 -1.46 -1.76
C ARG A 140 10.39 -1.17 -3.23
N GLY A 141 9.10 -1.01 -3.63
CA GLY A 141 8.67 -0.95 -5.03
C GLY A 141 8.58 -2.33 -5.69
N GLY A 142 8.34 -2.38 -6.99
CA GLY A 142 8.24 -3.61 -7.77
C GLY A 142 7.02 -4.45 -7.44
N VAL A 143 7.19 -5.75 -7.41
CA VAL A 143 6.18 -6.73 -6.96
C VAL A 143 6.72 -7.44 -5.71
N PRO A 144 6.68 -6.77 -4.54
CA PRO A 144 7.32 -7.27 -3.33
C PRO A 144 6.60 -8.49 -2.74
N ILE A 145 7.39 -9.45 -2.30
CA ILE A 145 6.98 -10.61 -1.51
C ILE A 145 7.49 -10.39 -0.08
N ARG A 146 6.57 -10.21 0.87
CA ARG A 146 6.91 -10.08 2.29
C ARG A 146 6.98 -11.46 2.93
N LEU A 147 8.20 -11.97 3.12
CA LEU A 147 8.47 -13.29 3.69
C LEU A 147 8.39 -13.30 5.22
N GLU A 148 8.78 -12.21 5.87
CA GLU A 148 8.64 -11.98 7.31
C GLU A 148 7.97 -10.63 7.58
N PRO A 149 7.15 -10.51 8.64
CA PRO A 149 6.44 -9.27 8.99
C PRO A 149 7.36 -8.23 9.62
N GLY A 150 6.85 -7.04 9.86
CA GLY A 150 7.51 -5.97 10.59
C GLY A 150 8.24 -4.96 9.71
N GLY A 151 8.89 -4.01 10.37
CA GLY A 151 9.74 -2.99 9.74
C GLY A 151 11.07 -3.56 9.24
N PRO A 152 11.96 -2.71 8.65
CA PRO A 152 13.19 -3.15 7.96
C PRO A 152 14.20 -3.93 8.82
N GLN A 153 14.11 -3.87 10.15
CA GLN A 153 15.01 -4.64 11.03
C GLN A 153 14.55 -6.08 11.26
N ASP A 154 13.26 -6.34 11.10
CA ASP A 154 12.63 -7.63 11.40
C ASP A 154 12.14 -8.32 10.13
N ASN A 155 11.76 -7.57 9.10
CA ASN A 155 11.20 -8.12 7.88
C ASN A 155 12.24 -8.80 6.99
N LYS A 156 11.72 -9.65 6.12
CA LYS A 156 12.46 -10.21 4.99
C LYS A 156 11.63 -10.05 3.72
N LEU A 157 12.19 -9.36 2.74
CA LEU A 157 11.53 -9.10 1.47
C LEU A 157 12.21 -9.85 0.33
N ASP A 158 11.41 -10.32 -0.61
CA ASP A 158 11.80 -10.79 -1.94
C ASP A 158 10.96 -10.04 -2.98
N GLU A 159 11.08 -10.38 -4.26
CA GLU A 159 10.40 -9.67 -5.34
C GLU A 159 10.19 -10.57 -6.55
N ILE A 160 9.02 -10.48 -7.19
CA ILE A 160 8.84 -10.99 -8.55
C ILE A 160 9.38 -9.93 -9.51
N SER A 161 10.39 -10.28 -10.32
CA SER A 161 10.92 -9.40 -11.33
C SER A 161 9.92 -9.26 -12.49
N ALA A 162 9.11 -8.21 -12.46
CA ALA A 162 8.06 -7.97 -13.44
C ALA A 162 7.96 -6.49 -13.82
N ARG A 163 7.40 -6.26 -15.01
CA ARG A 163 6.95 -4.96 -15.52
C ARG A 163 5.64 -5.20 -16.26
N GLY A 164 4.80 -4.20 -16.35
CA GLY A 164 3.57 -4.33 -17.12
C GLY A 164 2.55 -3.27 -16.75
N ARG A 165 1.56 -3.17 -17.60
CA ARG A 165 0.35 -2.38 -17.40
C ARG A 165 -0.52 -3.08 -16.38
N ILE A 166 -1.13 -2.31 -15.51
CA ILE A 166 -2.16 -2.72 -14.56
C ILE A 166 -3.39 -1.88 -14.83
N GLU A 167 -4.52 -2.52 -14.93
CA GLU A 167 -5.83 -1.87 -14.97
C GLU A 167 -6.54 -2.11 -13.64
N TYR A 168 -7.37 -1.17 -13.19
CA TYR A 168 -8.17 -1.35 -11.99
C TYR A 168 -9.57 -0.78 -12.17
N HIS A 169 -10.55 -1.44 -11.52
CA HIS A 169 -11.94 -1.02 -11.48
C HIS A 169 -12.43 -1.00 -10.05
N VAL A 170 -12.82 0.20 -9.57
CA VAL A 170 -13.32 0.41 -8.21
C VAL A 170 -14.83 0.21 -8.20
N ILE A 171 -15.29 -0.71 -7.37
CA ILE A 171 -16.71 -1.03 -7.19
C ILE A 171 -17.24 -0.34 -5.93
N GLY A 172 -16.41 -0.24 -4.89
CA GLY A 172 -16.78 0.36 -3.63
C GLY A 172 -15.60 0.47 -2.66
N GLU A 173 -15.87 0.99 -1.48
CA GLU A 173 -14.92 1.15 -0.39
C GLU A 173 -15.06 0.00 0.61
N LEU A 174 -13.98 -0.33 1.32
CA LEU A 174 -13.94 -1.25 2.43
C LEU A 174 -13.04 -0.68 3.52
N GLU A 175 -13.53 -0.59 4.75
CA GLU A 175 -12.70 -0.12 5.86
C GLU A 175 -11.72 -1.21 6.31
N THR A 176 -10.43 -0.92 6.21
CA THR A 176 -9.34 -1.83 6.63
C THR A 176 -9.50 -2.27 8.08
N ALA A 177 -9.91 -1.36 8.97
CA ALA A 177 -10.10 -1.63 10.38
C ALA A 177 -11.15 -2.72 10.64
N ASP A 178 -12.23 -2.77 9.86
CA ASP A 178 -13.29 -3.77 9.99
C ASP A 178 -12.78 -5.17 9.65
N VAL A 179 -11.96 -5.29 8.60
CA VAL A 179 -11.36 -6.59 8.20
C VAL A 179 -10.35 -7.06 9.24
N LEU A 180 -9.51 -6.16 9.76
CA LEU A 180 -8.42 -6.52 10.68
C LEU A 180 -8.91 -6.75 12.13
N SER A 181 -10.06 -6.22 12.51
CA SER A 181 -10.66 -6.43 13.85
C SER A 181 -11.47 -7.72 13.97
N GLY A 182 -11.78 -8.38 12.85
CA GLY A 182 -12.52 -9.63 12.79
C GLY A 182 -11.71 -10.89 13.12
N GLU A 183 -12.29 -12.07 12.91
CA GLU A 183 -11.60 -13.35 13.00
C GLU A 183 -10.63 -13.51 11.82
N THR A 184 -9.32 -13.33 12.08
CA THR A 184 -8.28 -13.35 11.04
C THR A 184 -7.64 -14.73 10.82
N GLU A 185 -8.16 -15.79 11.45
CA GLU A 185 -7.55 -17.14 11.36
C GLU A 185 -7.68 -17.73 9.94
N ALA A 186 -8.87 -17.70 9.35
CA ALA A 186 -9.11 -18.18 7.98
C ALA A 186 -8.30 -17.36 6.96
N LEU A 187 -8.31 -16.03 7.10
CA LEU A 187 -7.52 -15.12 6.29
C LEU A 187 -6.01 -15.43 6.39
N THR A 188 -5.51 -15.65 7.62
CA THR A 188 -4.09 -15.93 7.84
C THR A 188 -3.69 -17.28 7.25
N GLU A 189 -4.54 -18.30 7.33
CA GLU A 189 -4.26 -19.61 6.74
C GLU A 189 -4.28 -19.53 5.20
N ALA A 190 -5.28 -18.89 4.61
CA ALA A 190 -5.32 -18.66 3.16
C ALA A 190 -4.09 -17.86 2.69
N GLY A 191 -3.67 -16.83 3.45
CA GLY A 191 -2.47 -16.03 3.16
C GLY A 191 -1.17 -16.84 3.22
N LYS A 192 -1.02 -17.77 4.17
CA LYS A 192 0.14 -18.68 4.24
C LYS A 192 0.22 -19.58 3.01
N GLN A 193 -0.92 -20.11 2.57
CA GLN A 193 -0.98 -20.97 1.38
C GLN A 193 -0.65 -20.19 0.12
N ALA A 194 -1.21 -18.98 -0.05
CA ALA A 194 -0.90 -18.09 -1.15
C ALA A 194 0.61 -17.74 -1.19
N LEU A 195 1.18 -17.37 -0.05
CA LEU A 195 2.61 -17.07 0.07
C LEU A 195 3.47 -18.28 -0.30
N SER A 196 3.14 -19.46 0.21
CA SER A 196 3.88 -20.71 -0.10
C SER A 196 3.88 -21.01 -1.60
N THR A 197 2.74 -20.79 -2.27
CA THR A 197 2.58 -20.99 -3.72
C THR A 197 3.48 -20.03 -4.49
N VAL A 198 3.43 -18.73 -4.18
CA VAL A 198 4.23 -17.70 -4.87
C VAL A 198 5.73 -17.86 -4.60
N VAL A 199 6.13 -18.25 -3.39
CA VAL A 199 7.55 -18.53 -3.08
C VAL A 199 8.07 -19.75 -3.85
N GLY A 200 7.20 -20.76 -4.09
CA GLY A 200 7.56 -21.93 -4.88
C GLY A 200 7.75 -21.64 -6.37
N GLU A 201 6.98 -20.68 -6.91
CA GLU A 201 7.05 -20.26 -8.31
C GLU A 201 6.76 -18.75 -8.42
N PRO A 202 7.79 -17.88 -8.30
CA PRO A 202 7.61 -16.43 -8.23
C PRO A 202 7.37 -15.80 -9.62
N THR A 203 6.19 -16.03 -10.18
CA THR A 203 5.73 -15.45 -11.45
C THR A 203 4.49 -14.60 -11.25
N MET A 204 4.20 -13.68 -12.18
CA MET A 204 2.97 -12.89 -12.14
C MET A 204 1.72 -13.77 -12.29
N GLU A 205 1.80 -14.83 -13.09
CA GLU A 205 0.71 -15.80 -13.26
C GLU A 205 0.36 -16.45 -11.91
N THR A 206 1.37 -17.01 -11.24
CA THR A 206 1.20 -17.64 -9.92
C THR A 206 0.72 -16.63 -8.86
N PHE A 207 1.22 -15.39 -8.91
CA PHE A 207 0.77 -14.32 -8.03
C PHE A 207 -0.73 -14.01 -8.21
N MET A 208 -1.19 -13.89 -9.46
CA MET A 208 -2.60 -13.63 -9.75
C MET A 208 -3.51 -14.80 -9.35
N GLU A 209 -3.10 -16.04 -9.60
CA GLU A 209 -3.84 -17.23 -9.14
C GLU A 209 -3.92 -17.31 -7.63
N ALA A 210 -2.79 -17.09 -6.93
CA ALA A 210 -2.74 -17.08 -5.47
C ALA A 210 -3.63 -15.97 -4.88
N SER A 211 -3.64 -14.78 -5.50
CA SER A 211 -4.49 -13.66 -5.09
C SER A 211 -5.99 -13.97 -5.25
N ARG A 212 -6.40 -14.55 -6.40
CA ARG A 212 -7.79 -15.00 -6.61
C ARG A 212 -8.23 -16.07 -5.61
N ARG A 213 -7.34 -17.02 -5.35
CA ARG A 213 -7.62 -18.09 -4.39
C ARG A 213 -7.74 -17.52 -2.97
N PHE A 214 -6.83 -16.64 -2.58
CA PHE A 214 -6.84 -15.97 -1.29
C PHE A 214 -8.16 -15.21 -1.05
N SER A 215 -8.63 -14.40 -2.00
CA SER A 215 -9.87 -13.63 -1.83
C SER A 215 -11.10 -14.51 -1.61
N ARG A 216 -11.13 -15.70 -2.22
CA ARG A 216 -12.21 -16.69 -2.00
C ARG A 216 -12.11 -17.38 -0.64
N GLU A 217 -10.91 -17.85 -0.27
CA GLU A 217 -10.68 -18.64 0.94
C GLU A 217 -10.70 -17.78 2.22
N SER A 218 -10.42 -16.47 2.11
CA SER A 218 -10.53 -15.51 3.21
C SER A 218 -11.94 -14.94 3.40
N GLU A 219 -12.91 -15.35 2.57
CA GLU A 219 -14.29 -14.85 2.58
C GLU A 219 -14.45 -13.34 2.33
N LEU A 220 -13.42 -12.67 1.80
CA LEU A 220 -13.45 -11.23 1.49
C LEU A 220 -14.06 -10.94 0.11
N LEU A 221 -14.21 -11.95 -0.74
CA LEU A 221 -14.71 -11.81 -2.09
C LEU A 221 -16.22 -11.57 -2.12
N THR A 222 -16.64 -10.34 -2.44
CA THR A 222 -18.06 -10.01 -2.64
C THR A 222 -18.56 -10.51 -4.00
N GLU A 223 -19.89 -10.61 -4.15
CA GLU A 223 -20.51 -11.04 -5.43
C GLU A 223 -20.14 -10.08 -6.57
N SER A 224 -20.23 -8.77 -6.34
CA SER A 224 -19.90 -7.77 -7.35
C SER A 224 -18.44 -7.81 -7.81
N VAL A 225 -17.50 -8.05 -6.91
CA VAL A 225 -16.08 -8.21 -7.25
C VAL A 225 -15.84 -9.52 -8.03
N ARG A 226 -16.55 -10.58 -7.64
CA ARG A 226 -16.47 -11.87 -8.35
C ARG A 226 -16.95 -11.74 -9.79
N ASP A 227 -18.11 -11.11 -10.02
CA ASP A 227 -18.70 -10.95 -11.34
C ASP A 227 -17.70 -10.26 -12.30
N VAL A 228 -17.06 -9.17 -11.86
CA VAL A 228 -16.04 -8.48 -12.67
C VAL A 228 -14.83 -9.36 -12.95
N ILE A 229 -14.36 -10.15 -11.98
CA ILE A 229 -13.24 -11.08 -12.18
C ILE A 229 -13.62 -12.16 -13.20
N ASP A 230 -14.84 -12.71 -13.10
CA ASP A 230 -15.33 -13.74 -14.00
C ASP A 230 -15.50 -13.20 -15.43
N ASP A 231 -16.02 -11.98 -15.61
CA ASP A 231 -16.10 -11.30 -16.92
C ASP A 231 -14.71 -11.13 -17.57
N VAL A 232 -13.70 -10.76 -16.77
CA VAL A 232 -12.31 -10.64 -17.27
C VAL A 232 -11.76 -12.01 -17.70
N ILE A 233 -12.03 -13.07 -16.93
CA ILE A 233 -11.59 -14.43 -17.25
C ILE A 233 -12.30 -14.96 -18.51
N ASP A 234 -13.59 -14.69 -18.67
CA ASP A 234 -14.37 -15.05 -19.86
C ASP A 234 -13.89 -14.33 -21.14
N ALA A 235 -13.23 -13.17 -20.98
CA ALA A 235 -12.53 -12.42 -22.02
C ALA A 235 -11.06 -12.83 -22.21
N ASP A 236 -10.64 -14.01 -21.72
CA ASP A 236 -9.26 -14.52 -21.74
C ASP A 236 -8.24 -13.63 -20.96
N GLY A 237 -8.72 -12.73 -20.08
CA GLY A 237 -7.90 -11.86 -19.27
C GLY A 237 -7.49 -12.48 -17.92
N THR A 238 -6.69 -11.74 -17.16
CA THR A 238 -6.23 -12.15 -15.84
C THR A 238 -6.50 -11.04 -14.83
N ALA A 239 -7.37 -11.29 -13.84
CA ALA A 239 -7.74 -10.34 -12.82
C ALA A 239 -7.76 -10.97 -11.42
N ALA A 240 -7.69 -10.14 -10.39
CA ALA A 240 -7.86 -10.51 -8.98
C ALA A 240 -8.42 -9.32 -8.19
N MET A 241 -8.85 -9.59 -6.93
CA MET A 241 -9.29 -8.55 -5.99
C MET A 241 -8.10 -7.87 -5.35
N ALA A 242 -8.10 -6.53 -5.32
CA ALA A 242 -7.22 -5.74 -4.47
C ALA A 242 -7.71 -5.82 -3.02
N MET A 243 -6.87 -6.29 -2.12
CA MET A 243 -7.25 -6.46 -0.72
C MET A 243 -7.44 -5.13 -0.01
N LEU A 244 -8.39 -5.12 0.93
CA LEU A 244 -8.78 -3.95 1.72
C LEU A 244 -9.43 -2.83 0.86
N GLY A 245 -10.10 -3.25 -0.21
CA GLY A 245 -10.96 -2.44 -1.07
C GLY A 245 -11.90 -3.34 -1.87
N GLN A 246 -13.02 -2.80 -2.34
CA GLN A 246 -13.86 -3.48 -3.33
C GLN A 246 -13.39 -3.09 -4.74
N THR A 247 -12.19 -3.53 -5.08
CA THR A 247 -11.51 -3.17 -6.32
C THR A 247 -11.00 -4.42 -7.01
N VAL A 248 -11.20 -4.49 -8.31
CA VAL A 248 -10.57 -5.51 -9.18
C VAL A 248 -9.37 -4.89 -9.86
N PHE A 249 -8.24 -5.60 -9.89
CA PHE A 249 -7.11 -5.25 -10.74
C PHE A 249 -6.83 -6.37 -11.74
N ALA A 250 -6.39 -5.98 -12.93
CA ALA A 250 -6.08 -6.89 -14.02
C ALA A 250 -4.72 -6.59 -14.65
N LEU A 251 -4.11 -7.61 -15.22
CA LEU A 251 -2.90 -7.47 -16.01
C LEU A 251 -3.25 -7.01 -17.43
N ASP A 252 -2.36 -6.20 -18.01
CA ASP A 252 -2.42 -5.72 -19.38
C ASP A 252 -3.74 -4.97 -19.69
N HIS A 253 -4.58 -5.49 -20.57
CA HIS A 253 -5.86 -4.92 -21.03
C HIS A 253 -7.08 -5.73 -20.54
N GLY A 254 -6.91 -6.55 -19.50
CA GLY A 254 -7.94 -7.50 -19.10
C GLY A 254 -9.30 -6.89 -18.77
N LEU A 255 -9.35 -5.75 -18.07
CA LEU A 255 -10.62 -5.05 -17.81
C LEU A 255 -11.17 -4.34 -19.05
N SER A 256 -10.31 -3.69 -19.84
CA SER A 256 -10.72 -3.04 -21.09
C SER A 256 -11.28 -4.04 -22.10
N ASP A 257 -10.65 -5.20 -22.26
CA ASP A 257 -11.07 -6.26 -23.17
C ASP A 257 -12.39 -6.91 -22.73
N ALA A 258 -12.67 -6.95 -21.43
CA ALA A 258 -13.95 -7.36 -20.84
C ALA A 258 -15.05 -6.27 -20.94
N GLY A 259 -14.74 -5.08 -21.49
CA GLY A 259 -15.70 -4.01 -21.74
C GLY A 259 -15.88 -2.99 -20.63
N TYR A 260 -15.00 -3.00 -19.62
CA TYR A 260 -14.96 -2.00 -18.56
C TYR A 260 -14.19 -0.73 -19.00
N ASP A 261 -14.41 0.39 -18.29
CA ASP A 261 -13.63 1.63 -18.41
C ASP A 261 -12.74 1.76 -17.15
N PRO A 262 -11.54 1.14 -17.16
CA PRO A 262 -10.71 1.06 -15.97
C PRO A 262 -9.82 2.28 -15.77
N GLY A 263 -9.41 2.53 -14.53
CA GLY A 263 -8.19 3.27 -14.23
C GLY A 263 -6.97 2.48 -14.74
N VAL A 264 -5.94 3.20 -15.19
CA VAL A 264 -4.75 2.60 -15.82
C VAL A 264 -3.49 3.05 -15.11
N THR A 265 -2.68 2.10 -14.72
CA THR A 265 -1.39 2.29 -14.06
C THR A 265 -0.37 1.26 -14.58
N ALA A 266 0.80 1.20 -13.98
CA ALA A 266 1.81 0.19 -14.28
C ALA A 266 2.59 -0.18 -13.02
N ILE A 267 3.33 -1.29 -13.08
CA ILE A 267 4.26 -1.69 -12.03
C ILE A 267 5.37 -0.64 -11.91
N HIS A 268 5.50 -0.02 -10.74
CA HIS A 268 6.56 0.92 -10.43
C HIS A 268 7.82 0.18 -9.98
N PRO A 269 8.95 0.32 -10.69
CA PRO A 269 10.13 -0.51 -10.44
C PRO A 269 10.93 -0.13 -9.18
N GLY A 270 10.64 1.03 -8.58
CA GLY A 270 11.33 1.55 -7.40
C GLY A 270 10.40 1.78 -6.23
N GLY A 271 10.97 2.06 -5.07
CA GLY A 271 10.21 2.47 -3.88
C GLY A 271 10.04 3.98 -3.77
N ALA A 272 9.67 4.41 -2.55
CA ALA A 272 9.52 5.81 -2.21
C ALA A 272 10.82 6.61 -2.38
N THR A 273 10.71 7.85 -2.86
CA THR A 273 11.85 8.74 -3.15
C THR A 273 11.61 10.16 -2.64
N LEU A 274 12.69 10.83 -2.25
CA LEU A 274 12.67 12.29 -2.12
C LEU A 274 12.63 12.93 -3.50
N GLU A 275 11.79 13.95 -3.64
CA GLU A 275 11.62 14.71 -4.85
C GLU A 275 12.19 16.14 -4.68
N PRO A 276 12.53 16.84 -5.77
CA PRO A 276 12.85 18.25 -5.70
C PRO A 276 11.71 19.03 -5.03
N ALA A 277 12.05 19.88 -4.06
CA ALA A 277 11.03 20.71 -3.41
C ALA A 277 10.30 21.55 -4.46
N PRO A 278 8.97 21.76 -4.32
CA PRO A 278 8.22 22.60 -5.26
C PRO A 278 8.79 24.01 -5.27
N GLU A 279 8.87 24.61 -6.45
CA GLU A 279 9.18 26.05 -6.58
C GLU A 279 8.05 26.85 -5.91
N LEU A 280 8.40 27.72 -4.94
CA LEU A 280 7.46 28.52 -4.16
C LEU A 280 6.99 29.75 -4.94
#